data_6c1a63101c0460c9e228d5d1f4c60fb9
#
_entry.id   6c1a63101c0460c9e228d5d1f4c60fb9
#
_cell.length_a   1.000
_cell.length_b   1.000
_cell.length_c   1.000
_cell.angle_alpha   90.00
_cell.angle_beta   90.00
_cell.angle_gamma   90.00
#
_symmetry.space_group_name_H-M   'P 1'
#
loop_
_entity.id
_entity.type
_entity.pdbx_description
1 polymer ?
#
loop_
_entity_poly.entity_id
_entity_poly.type
_entity_poly.pdbx_seq_one_letter_code
_entity_poly.pdbx_strand_id
1 'polypeptide(L)'
;MVILAVNNSPMRFGDRSGGVSRRRVILTFPEVIPAKERDPQLLEKIAGELAVIVRHLMQRFTRLDDARALLQAQQSSEEALEIKRSADPLVDFCGDLTPLSTPTGLFIGNANIRPMNPRRYLYHAYLSFMEARGHQHPMSLTAFGQAVPQTLKEYEIELLKRKTKNGIQTSLELSENCEADWLPRCDG
;
A
#
# COMPACT_ATOMS: atom_id res chain seq x y z
N MET A 1 12.58 7.93 18.84
CA MET A 1 13.07 6.53 18.73
C MET A 1 12.98 6.13 17.27
N VAL A 2 14.05 5.59 16.69
CA VAL A 2 14.09 5.03 15.33
C VAL A 2 14.22 3.53 15.49
N ILE A 3 13.40 2.77 14.73
CA ILE A 3 13.46 1.31 14.70
C ILE A 3 13.91 0.94 13.29
N LEU A 4 15.01 0.19 13.19
CA LEU A 4 15.48 -0.43 11.96
C LEU A 4 15.08 -1.90 11.97
N ALA A 5 14.40 -2.35 10.94
CA ALA A 5 14.10 -3.76 10.73
C ALA A 5 14.62 -4.18 9.35
N VAL A 6 15.33 -5.29 9.29
CA VAL A 6 15.87 -5.88 8.07
C VAL A 6 15.15 -7.21 7.83
N ASN A 7 14.56 -7.39 6.65
CA ASN A 7 13.84 -8.60 6.33
C ASN A 7 13.88 -8.87 4.81
N ASN A 8 13.85 -10.15 4.44
CA ASN A 8 13.81 -10.58 3.03
C ASN A 8 12.38 -10.56 2.45
N SER A 9 11.37 -10.35 3.28
CA SER A 9 9.98 -10.27 2.86
C SER A 9 9.35 -8.99 3.37
N PRO A 10 8.39 -8.40 2.64
CA PRO A 10 7.69 -7.20 3.08
C PRO A 10 7.04 -7.39 4.44
N MET A 11 7.27 -6.46 5.36
CA MET A 11 6.67 -6.52 6.69
C MET A 11 5.20 -6.12 6.63
N ARG A 12 4.34 -6.97 7.19
CA ARG A 12 2.90 -6.70 7.36
C ARG A 12 2.65 -5.98 8.67
N PHE A 13 1.80 -4.97 8.63
CA PHE A 13 1.40 -4.20 9.81
C PHE A 13 -0.11 -4.32 9.99
N GLY A 14 -0.55 -4.69 11.19
CA GLY A 14 -1.98 -4.72 11.54
C GLY A 14 -2.58 -3.34 11.82
N ASP A 15 -1.74 -2.33 12.09
CA ASP A 15 -2.19 -0.96 12.34
C ASP A 15 -2.57 -0.27 11.03
N ARG A 16 -3.86 0.02 10.87
CA ARG A 16 -4.44 0.73 9.73
C ARG A 16 -4.84 2.17 10.05
N SER A 17 -4.39 2.70 11.19
CA SER A 17 -4.60 4.10 11.53
C SER A 17 -3.77 5.08 10.66
N GLY A 18 -2.87 4.54 9.86
CA GLY A 18 -1.91 5.30 9.04
C GLY A 18 -0.72 5.82 9.85
N GLY A 19 -0.65 5.52 11.16
CA GLY A 19 0.44 5.97 12.02
C GLY A 19 1.78 5.34 11.65
N VAL A 20 1.78 4.05 11.33
CA VAL A 20 2.97 3.32 10.89
C VAL A 20 3.34 3.72 9.47
N SER A 21 2.37 3.76 8.54
CA SER A 21 2.62 4.08 7.14
C SER A 21 3.31 5.43 6.96
N ARG A 22 2.85 6.46 7.64
CA ARG A 22 3.45 7.82 7.58
C ARG A 22 4.87 7.92 8.14
N ARG A 23 5.33 6.92 8.90
CA ARG A 23 6.66 6.91 9.55
C ARG A 23 7.60 5.86 8.97
N ARG A 24 7.08 5.03 8.07
CA ARG A 24 7.85 3.94 7.47
C ARG A 24 8.58 4.43 6.24
N VAL A 25 9.90 4.29 6.26
CA VAL A 25 10.77 4.42 5.09
C VAL A 25 11.19 3.02 4.68
N ILE A 26 11.07 2.69 3.42
CA ILE A 26 11.45 1.39 2.86
C ILE A 26 12.69 1.62 2.00
N LEU A 27 13.77 0.94 2.35
CA LEU A 27 14.99 0.93 1.56
C LEU A 27 15.20 -0.49 1.04
N THR A 28 15.31 -0.63 -0.27
CA THR A 28 15.50 -1.91 -0.95
C THR A 28 16.96 -2.10 -1.33
N PHE A 29 17.43 -3.33 -1.21
CA PHE A 29 18.75 -3.77 -1.63
C PHE A 29 18.57 -4.96 -2.57
N PRO A 30 18.24 -4.71 -3.86
CA PRO A 30 17.85 -5.77 -4.80
C PRO A 30 19.02 -6.62 -5.26
N GLU A 31 20.26 -6.12 -5.15
CA GLU A 31 21.44 -6.83 -5.60
C GLU A 31 21.83 -7.95 -4.64
N VAL A 32 21.91 -9.15 -5.18
CA VAL A 32 22.42 -10.32 -4.46
C VAL A 32 23.89 -10.49 -4.77
N ILE A 33 24.77 -10.25 -3.79
CA ILE A 33 26.20 -10.47 -3.94
C ILE A 33 26.49 -11.97 -3.95
N PRO A 34 27.04 -12.54 -5.04
CA PRO A 34 27.42 -13.95 -5.11
C PRO A 34 28.39 -14.32 -3.99
N ALA A 35 28.31 -15.55 -3.49
CA ALA A 35 29.11 -16.00 -2.36
C ALA A 35 30.63 -15.81 -2.55
N LYS A 36 31.10 -15.96 -3.80
CA LYS A 36 32.51 -15.77 -4.18
C LYS A 36 32.98 -14.31 -4.12
N GLU A 37 32.08 -13.36 -4.16
CA GLU A 37 32.34 -11.90 -4.13
C GLU A 37 32.10 -11.29 -2.76
N ARG A 38 31.62 -12.10 -1.81
CA ARG A 38 31.39 -11.63 -0.44
C ARG A 38 32.72 -11.43 0.28
N ASP A 39 32.91 -10.24 0.81
CA ASP A 39 34.08 -9.93 1.64
C ASP A 39 33.80 -10.34 3.10
N PRO A 40 34.48 -11.38 3.62
CA PRO A 40 34.29 -11.83 5.00
C PRO A 40 34.73 -10.79 6.05
N GLN A 41 35.58 -9.83 5.66
CA GLN A 41 36.07 -8.76 6.54
C GLN A 41 35.34 -7.43 6.36
N LEU A 42 34.24 -7.41 5.60
CA LEU A 42 33.50 -6.17 5.28
C LEU A 42 33.11 -5.41 6.55
N LEU A 43 32.65 -6.10 7.58
CA LEU A 43 32.24 -5.47 8.84
C LEU A 43 33.39 -4.77 9.54
N GLU A 44 34.58 -5.38 9.57
CA GLU A 44 35.78 -4.79 10.17
C GLU A 44 36.25 -3.57 9.39
N LYS A 45 36.22 -3.64 8.04
CA LYS A 45 36.54 -2.51 7.17
C LYS A 45 35.60 -1.34 7.40
N ILE A 46 34.28 -1.59 7.43
CA ILE A 46 33.26 -0.56 7.73
C ILE A 46 33.49 0.04 9.13
N ALA A 47 33.80 -0.79 10.12
CA ALA A 47 34.08 -0.30 11.48
C ALA A 47 35.29 0.64 11.52
N GLY A 48 36.33 0.34 10.73
CA GLY A 48 37.51 1.20 10.60
C GLY A 48 37.22 2.54 9.90
N GLU A 49 36.24 2.56 8.99
CA GLU A 49 35.85 3.75 8.23
C GLU A 49 34.67 4.51 8.83
N LEU A 50 34.06 4.05 9.91
CA LEU A 50 32.83 4.59 10.47
C LEU A 50 32.90 6.10 10.73
N ALA A 51 34.01 6.61 11.23
CA ALA A 51 34.20 8.04 11.49
C ALA A 51 34.18 8.88 10.20
N VAL A 52 34.71 8.34 9.10
CA VAL A 52 34.69 8.99 7.77
C VAL A 52 33.28 8.98 7.20
N ILE A 53 32.59 7.84 7.30
CA ILE A 53 31.18 7.69 6.86
C ILE A 53 30.28 8.68 7.58
N VAL A 54 30.36 8.75 8.91
CA VAL A 54 29.59 9.69 9.73
C VAL A 54 29.88 11.14 9.35
N ARG A 55 31.16 11.50 9.14
CA ARG A 55 31.55 12.84 8.70
C ARG A 55 30.94 13.19 7.34
N HIS A 56 30.96 12.28 6.37
CA HIS A 56 30.37 12.51 5.06
C HIS A 56 28.84 12.70 5.16
N LEU A 57 28.17 11.89 5.96
CA LEU A 57 26.72 12.06 6.18
C LEU A 57 26.40 13.41 6.82
N MET A 58 27.14 13.82 7.85
CA MET A 58 26.95 15.12 8.50
C MET A 58 27.23 16.30 7.56
N GLN A 59 28.21 16.19 6.67
CA GLN A 59 28.51 17.21 5.68
C GLN A 59 27.43 17.27 4.59
N ARG A 60 26.91 16.13 4.15
CA ARG A 60 25.88 16.06 3.10
C ARG A 60 24.49 16.50 3.58
N PHE A 61 24.14 16.19 4.81
CA PHE A 61 22.84 16.47 5.40
C PHE A 61 22.92 17.54 6.49
N THR A 62 23.57 18.66 6.16
CA THR A 62 23.68 19.82 7.06
C THR A 62 22.34 20.51 7.30
N ARG A 63 21.41 20.41 6.35
CA ARG A 63 20.06 20.95 6.42
C ARG A 63 19.07 19.84 6.69
N LEU A 64 18.39 19.92 7.83
CA LEU A 64 17.39 18.94 8.25
C LEU A 64 16.23 18.82 7.25
N ASP A 65 15.86 19.93 6.61
CA ASP A 65 14.75 19.96 5.66
C ASP A 65 15.07 19.19 4.38
N ASP A 66 16.32 19.22 3.91
CA ASP A 66 16.76 18.45 2.73
C ASP A 66 16.69 16.93 3.04
N ALA A 67 17.12 16.52 4.24
CA ALA A 67 17.02 15.13 4.67
C ALA A 67 15.56 14.66 4.81
N ARG A 68 14.68 15.51 5.36
CA ARG A 68 13.24 15.21 5.45
C ARG A 68 12.60 15.09 4.08
N ALA A 69 12.90 16.00 3.15
CA ALA A 69 12.39 15.94 1.78
C ALA A 69 12.80 14.65 1.07
N LEU A 70 14.06 14.20 1.24
CA LEU A 70 14.54 12.95 0.67
C LEU A 70 13.80 11.73 1.24
N LEU A 71 13.60 11.68 2.57
CA LEU A 71 12.88 10.59 3.21
C LEU A 71 11.40 10.58 2.79
N GLN A 72 10.78 11.74 2.65
CA GLN A 72 9.39 11.87 2.20
C GLN A 72 9.24 11.43 0.75
N ALA A 73 10.15 11.84 -0.13
CA ALA A 73 10.16 11.40 -1.52
C ALA A 73 10.28 9.87 -1.64
N GLN A 74 11.12 9.26 -0.80
CA GLN A 74 11.24 7.81 -0.77
C GLN A 74 9.97 7.11 -0.24
N GLN A 75 9.30 7.68 0.78
CA GLN A 75 8.05 7.13 1.32
C GLN A 75 6.90 7.09 0.29
N SER A 76 6.85 8.07 -0.61
CA SER A 76 5.87 8.19 -1.69
C SER A 76 6.37 7.65 -3.03
N SER A 77 7.52 6.98 -3.07
CA SER A 77 8.03 6.38 -4.30
C SER A 77 7.17 5.22 -4.79
N GLU A 78 7.15 5.00 -6.09
CA GLU A 78 6.46 3.87 -6.71
C GLU A 78 6.98 2.52 -6.17
N GLU A 79 8.29 2.41 -5.96
CA GLU A 79 8.93 1.24 -5.36
C GLU A 79 8.40 0.97 -3.94
N ALA A 80 8.29 2.01 -3.10
CA ALA A 80 7.74 1.85 -1.76
C ALA A 80 6.25 1.46 -1.79
N LEU A 81 5.49 1.97 -2.75
CA LEU A 81 4.09 1.62 -2.96
C LEU A 81 3.94 0.16 -3.39
N GLU A 82 4.77 -0.33 -4.30
CA GLU A 82 4.75 -1.72 -4.77
C GLU A 82 5.04 -2.71 -3.62
N ILE A 83 5.99 -2.38 -2.74
CA ILE A 83 6.26 -3.18 -1.54
C ILE A 83 5.07 -3.16 -0.57
N LYS A 84 4.38 -2.02 -0.43
CA LYS A 84 3.16 -1.94 0.38
C LYS A 84 2.04 -2.79 -0.21
N ARG A 85 1.86 -2.79 -1.53
CA ARG A 85 0.89 -3.63 -2.27
C ARG A 85 1.14 -5.11 -2.02
N SER A 86 2.39 -5.56 -2.18
CA SER A 86 2.75 -6.96 -1.93
C SER A 86 2.58 -7.41 -0.48
N ALA A 87 2.63 -6.47 0.47
CA ALA A 87 2.48 -6.75 1.90
C ALA A 87 1.03 -6.73 2.39
N ASP A 88 0.16 -5.94 1.79
CA ASP A 88 -1.22 -5.70 2.26
C ASP A 88 -2.22 -5.80 1.11
N PRO A 89 -3.08 -6.84 1.11
CA PRO A 89 -4.09 -7.04 0.07
C PRO A 89 -5.07 -5.86 -0.08
N LEU A 90 -5.30 -5.06 0.97
CA LEU A 90 -6.16 -3.89 0.84
C LEU A 90 -5.46 -2.77 0.08
N VAL A 91 -4.15 -2.59 0.27
CA VAL A 91 -3.36 -1.64 -0.51
C VAL A 91 -3.37 -2.07 -1.98
N ASP A 92 -3.16 -3.36 -2.25
CA ASP A 92 -3.21 -3.89 -3.61
C ASP A 92 -4.58 -3.68 -4.25
N PHE A 93 -5.67 -4.04 -3.57
CA PHE A 93 -7.04 -3.78 -4.04
C PHE A 93 -7.31 -2.29 -4.32
N CYS A 94 -6.83 -1.38 -3.47
CA CYS A 94 -7.02 0.06 -3.69
C CYS A 94 -6.28 0.58 -4.92
N GLY A 95 -5.21 -0.10 -5.36
CA GLY A 95 -4.52 0.21 -6.60
C GLY A 95 -5.34 -0.06 -7.87
N ASP A 96 -6.37 -0.89 -7.75
CA ASP A 96 -7.29 -1.22 -8.84
C ASP A 96 -8.52 -0.28 -8.89
N LEU A 97 -8.53 0.78 -8.09
CA LEU A 97 -9.62 1.75 -8.03
C LEU A 97 -9.24 3.06 -8.72
N THR A 98 -10.15 3.58 -9.51
CA THR A 98 -10.03 4.88 -10.17
C THR A 98 -10.90 5.92 -9.44
N PRO A 99 -10.36 7.11 -9.08
CA PRO A 99 -11.13 8.16 -8.45
C PRO A 99 -11.98 8.92 -9.46
N LEU A 100 -13.21 9.25 -9.05
CA LEU A 100 -14.11 10.16 -9.75
C LEU A 100 -14.15 11.51 -9.02
N SER A 101 -14.39 12.59 -9.76
CA SER A 101 -14.52 13.94 -9.22
C SER A 101 -15.78 14.13 -8.35
N THR A 102 -16.77 13.25 -8.51
CA THR A 102 -18.05 13.28 -7.79
C THR A 102 -18.42 11.88 -7.28
N PRO A 103 -19.21 11.76 -6.20
CA PRO A 103 -19.61 10.46 -5.66
C PRO A 103 -20.71 9.79 -6.50
N THR A 104 -20.38 9.40 -7.73
CA THR A 104 -21.23 8.74 -8.71
C THR A 104 -20.79 7.31 -9.04
N GLY A 105 -19.73 6.83 -8.41
CA GLY A 105 -19.17 5.50 -8.62
C GLY A 105 -19.88 4.39 -7.84
N LEU A 106 -19.11 3.41 -7.40
CA LEU A 106 -19.59 2.22 -6.69
C LEU A 106 -20.32 2.56 -5.39
N PHE A 107 -21.36 1.79 -5.07
CA PHE A 107 -21.97 1.80 -3.73
C PHE A 107 -21.08 1.01 -2.75
N ILE A 108 -21.09 1.37 -1.46
CA ILE A 108 -20.34 0.59 -0.47
C ILE A 108 -20.85 -0.86 -0.43
N GLY A 109 -22.14 -1.08 -0.40
CA GLY A 109 -22.74 -2.41 -0.33
C GLY A 109 -22.62 -3.05 1.06
N ASN A 110 -23.02 -4.32 1.15
CA ASN A 110 -22.78 -5.19 2.30
C ASN A 110 -22.82 -6.68 1.88
N ALA A 111 -22.30 -7.57 2.72
CA ALA A 111 -22.20 -9.01 2.43
C ALA A 111 -23.54 -9.73 2.28
N ASN A 112 -24.66 -9.15 2.73
CA ASN A 112 -26.00 -9.78 2.69
C ASN A 112 -26.74 -9.50 1.40
N ILE A 113 -26.28 -8.54 0.58
CA ILE A 113 -26.89 -8.25 -0.72
C ILE A 113 -26.60 -9.42 -1.67
N ARG A 114 -27.63 -10.00 -2.25
CA ARG A 114 -27.55 -11.08 -3.22
C ARG A 114 -28.33 -10.74 -4.49
N PRO A 115 -27.87 -11.17 -5.67
CA PRO A 115 -26.59 -11.82 -5.93
C PRO A 115 -25.40 -10.89 -5.67
N MET A 116 -24.21 -11.47 -5.48
CA MET A 116 -22.96 -10.70 -5.44
C MET A 116 -22.81 -9.88 -6.74
N ASN A 117 -22.51 -8.60 -6.59
CA ASN A 117 -22.27 -7.73 -7.75
C ASN A 117 -21.07 -6.81 -7.52
N PRO A 118 -19.86 -7.27 -7.87
CA PRO A 118 -18.62 -6.51 -7.68
C PRO A 118 -18.55 -5.26 -8.58
N ARG A 119 -19.28 -5.22 -9.69
CA ARG A 119 -19.35 -4.04 -10.57
C ARG A 119 -20.22 -2.92 -10.03
N ARG A 120 -21.01 -3.19 -8.99
CA ARG A 120 -21.91 -2.23 -8.35
C ARG A 120 -21.52 -1.86 -6.94
N TYR A 121 -20.95 -2.80 -6.19
CA TYR A 121 -20.69 -2.64 -4.77
C TYR A 121 -19.19 -2.81 -4.46
N LEU A 122 -18.59 -1.77 -3.90
CA LEU A 122 -17.18 -1.72 -3.55
C LEU A 122 -16.76 -2.87 -2.60
N TYR A 123 -17.62 -3.22 -1.62
CA TYR A 123 -17.32 -4.33 -0.72
C TYR A 123 -17.41 -5.69 -1.42
N HIS A 124 -18.31 -5.85 -2.39
CA HIS A 124 -18.36 -7.07 -3.21
C HIS A 124 -17.14 -7.18 -4.13
N ALA A 125 -16.69 -6.05 -4.71
CA ALA A 125 -15.46 -6.01 -5.48
C ALA A 125 -14.26 -6.46 -4.64
N TYR A 126 -14.15 -5.93 -3.40
CA TYR A 126 -13.11 -6.36 -2.46
C TYR A 126 -13.18 -7.86 -2.14
N LEU A 127 -14.38 -8.41 -1.89
CA LEU A 127 -14.53 -9.84 -1.62
C LEU A 127 -14.12 -10.70 -2.83
N SER A 128 -14.50 -10.32 -4.04
CA SER A 128 -14.10 -11.00 -5.27
C SER A 128 -12.60 -10.93 -5.52
N PHE A 129 -11.98 -9.77 -5.25
CA PHE A 129 -10.54 -9.60 -5.31
C PHE A 129 -9.82 -10.54 -4.31
N MET A 130 -10.26 -10.58 -3.06
CA MET A 130 -9.68 -11.44 -2.03
C MET A 130 -9.76 -12.91 -2.41
N GLU A 131 -10.90 -13.35 -2.96
CA GLU A 131 -11.12 -14.72 -3.43
C GLU A 131 -10.20 -15.06 -4.61
N ALA A 132 -10.16 -14.20 -5.63
CA ALA A 132 -9.34 -14.40 -6.82
C ALA A 132 -7.84 -14.46 -6.52
N ARG A 133 -7.38 -13.68 -5.52
CA ARG A 133 -5.98 -13.68 -5.05
C ARG A 133 -5.68 -14.77 -4.00
N GLY A 134 -6.66 -15.63 -3.65
CA GLY A 134 -6.48 -16.72 -2.69
C GLY A 134 -6.37 -16.27 -1.23
N HIS A 135 -6.84 -15.08 -0.89
CA HIS A 135 -6.83 -14.58 0.48
C HIS A 135 -8.04 -15.10 1.27
N GLN A 136 -7.80 -15.92 2.30
CA GLN A 136 -8.86 -16.63 3.03
C GLN A 136 -9.63 -15.78 4.05
N HIS A 137 -9.08 -14.63 4.48
CA HIS A 137 -9.64 -13.84 5.58
C HIS A 137 -9.93 -12.39 5.18
N PRO A 138 -11.01 -12.13 4.42
CA PRO A 138 -11.41 -10.77 4.10
C PRO A 138 -11.85 -10.02 5.38
N MET A 139 -11.61 -8.72 5.40
CA MET A 139 -12.07 -7.87 6.50
C MET A 139 -13.60 -7.83 6.56
N SER A 140 -14.14 -7.64 7.78
CA SER A 140 -15.56 -7.29 7.93
C SER A 140 -15.88 -5.94 7.26
N LEU A 141 -17.14 -5.73 6.88
CA LEU A 141 -17.59 -4.48 6.27
C LEU A 141 -17.23 -3.25 7.11
N THR A 142 -17.35 -3.34 8.43
CA THR A 142 -16.99 -2.22 9.34
C THR A 142 -15.52 -1.90 9.28
N ALA A 143 -14.65 -2.93 9.40
CA ALA A 143 -13.21 -2.76 9.31
C ALA A 143 -12.79 -2.24 7.92
N PHE A 144 -13.39 -2.77 6.85
CA PHE A 144 -13.18 -2.31 5.47
C PHE A 144 -13.55 -0.83 5.30
N GLY A 145 -14.73 -0.43 5.79
CA GLY A 145 -15.22 0.95 5.70
C GLY A 145 -14.35 1.98 6.45
N GLN A 146 -13.64 1.54 7.50
CA GLN A 146 -12.68 2.35 8.25
C GLN A 146 -11.28 2.37 7.59
N ALA A 147 -10.86 1.23 7.03
CA ALA A 147 -9.53 1.07 6.47
C ALA A 147 -9.37 1.72 5.08
N VAL A 148 -10.37 1.57 4.19
CA VAL A 148 -10.31 2.07 2.80
C VAL A 148 -9.95 3.56 2.70
N PRO A 149 -10.58 4.50 3.45
CA PRO A 149 -10.24 5.91 3.34
C PRO A 149 -8.79 6.22 3.73
N GLN A 150 -8.21 5.43 4.62
CA GLN A 150 -6.81 5.60 5.03
C GLN A 150 -5.86 5.00 4.01
N THR A 151 -6.21 3.82 3.46
CA THR A 151 -5.41 3.14 2.45
C THR A 151 -5.37 3.92 1.13
N LEU A 152 -6.47 4.55 0.72
CA LEU A 152 -6.53 5.39 -0.48
C LEU A 152 -5.59 6.60 -0.44
N LYS A 153 -5.18 7.05 0.75
CA LYS A 153 -4.18 8.13 0.88
C LYS A 153 -2.79 7.73 0.38
N GLU A 154 -2.50 6.42 0.33
CA GLU A 154 -1.25 5.93 -0.28
C GLU A 154 -1.22 6.18 -1.80
N TYR A 155 -2.38 6.38 -2.41
CA TYR A 155 -2.58 6.70 -3.82
C TYR A 155 -2.99 8.17 -4.04
N GLU A 156 -2.90 9.01 -3.00
CA GLU A 156 -3.33 10.41 -3.03
C GLU A 156 -4.82 10.59 -3.39
N ILE A 157 -5.64 9.55 -3.15
CA ILE A 157 -7.07 9.54 -3.45
C ILE A 157 -7.87 9.94 -2.21
N GLU A 158 -8.76 10.93 -2.36
CA GLU A 158 -9.76 11.30 -1.37
C GLU A 158 -11.09 10.61 -1.66
N LEU A 159 -11.62 9.89 -0.66
CA LEU A 159 -12.89 9.19 -0.79
C LEU A 159 -14.07 10.11 -0.49
N LEU A 160 -14.78 10.53 -1.52
CA LEU A 160 -16.06 11.25 -1.38
C LEU A 160 -17.22 10.25 -1.25
N LYS A 161 -18.21 10.59 -0.43
CA LYS A 161 -19.39 9.75 -0.18
C LYS A 161 -20.67 10.58 -0.26
N ARG A 162 -21.73 10.00 -0.84
CA ARG A 162 -23.06 10.58 -0.90
C ARG A 162 -24.09 9.54 -0.48
N LYS A 163 -24.98 9.92 0.44
CA LYS A 163 -26.12 9.08 0.82
C LYS A 163 -27.20 9.19 -0.25
N THR A 164 -27.67 8.05 -0.75
CA THR A 164 -28.74 7.93 -1.75
C THR A 164 -29.84 6.99 -1.24
N LYS A 165 -30.94 6.89 -1.99
CA LYS A 165 -32.03 5.92 -1.69
C LYS A 165 -31.52 4.46 -1.73
N ASN A 166 -30.51 4.19 -2.57
CA ASN A 166 -29.95 2.85 -2.79
C ASN A 166 -28.73 2.54 -1.89
N GLY A 167 -28.37 3.43 -0.96
CA GLY A 167 -27.23 3.28 -0.07
C GLY A 167 -26.19 4.40 -0.19
N ILE A 168 -24.99 4.16 0.33
CA ILE A 168 -23.89 5.13 0.28
C ILE A 168 -23.11 4.90 -1.01
N GLN A 169 -23.13 5.89 -1.89
CA GLN A 169 -22.38 5.92 -3.15
C GLN A 169 -21.03 6.62 -2.93
N THR A 170 -19.98 6.12 -3.58
CA THR A 170 -18.61 6.62 -3.47
C THR A 170 -18.15 7.33 -4.74
N SER A 171 -17.01 8.01 -4.66
CA SER A 171 -16.27 8.55 -5.81
C SER A 171 -15.24 7.57 -6.38
N LEU A 172 -15.52 6.26 -6.33
CA LEU A 172 -14.62 5.23 -6.80
C LEU A 172 -15.30 4.34 -7.84
N GLU A 173 -14.54 3.96 -8.85
CA GLU A 173 -14.90 2.93 -9.81
C GLU A 173 -13.74 1.92 -9.95
N LEU A 174 -14.00 0.79 -10.58
CA LEU A 174 -12.96 -0.19 -10.88
C LEU A 174 -12.19 0.27 -12.12
N SER A 175 -10.87 0.10 -12.10
CA SER A 175 -10.05 0.33 -13.27
C SER A 175 -10.37 -0.68 -14.39
N GLU A 176 -10.11 -0.33 -15.63
CA GLU A 176 -10.36 -1.21 -16.78
C GLU A 176 -9.58 -2.53 -16.70
N ASN A 177 -8.42 -2.52 -16.05
CA ASN A 177 -7.57 -3.70 -15.91
C ASN A 177 -8.18 -4.81 -15.04
N CYS A 178 -9.13 -4.48 -14.14
CA CYS A 178 -9.77 -5.46 -13.25
C CYS A 178 -10.51 -6.56 -14.01
N GLU A 179 -11.08 -6.24 -15.17
CA GLU A 179 -11.84 -7.21 -16.00
C GLU A 179 -10.97 -8.31 -16.55
N ALA A 180 -9.71 -8.02 -16.86
CA ALA A 180 -8.77 -9.01 -17.38
C ALA A 180 -8.11 -9.85 -16.26
N ASP A 181 -8.10 -9.35 -15.05
CA ASP A 181 -7.31 -9.94 -13.96
C ASP A 181 -8.17 -10.76 -12.98
N TRP A 182 -9.04 -10.11 -12.21
CA TRP A 182 -9.73 -10.78 -11.10
C TRP A 182 -11.26 -10.60 -11.06
N LEU A 183 -11.79 -9.67 -11.85
CA LEU A 183 -13.23 -9.41 -11.84
C LEU A 183 -13.97 -10.55 -12.54
N PRO A 184 -14.99 -11.18 -11.92
CA PRO A 184 -15.76 -12.23 -12.56
C PRO A 184 -16.36 -11.76 -13.89
N ARG A 185 -16.24 -12.58 -14.92
CA ARG A 185 -16.91 -12.32 -16.20
C ARG A 185 -18.42 -12.34 -15.98
N CYS A 186 -19.13 -11.44 -16.66
CA CYS A 186 -20.57 -11.52 -16.71
C CYS A 186 -20.91 -12.70 -17.61
N ASP A 187 -21.32 -13.83 -17.05
CA ASP A 187 -22.01 -14.86 -17.81
C ASP A 187 -23.33 -14.26 -18.24
N GLY A 188 -23.47 -14.05 -19.58
CA GLY A 188 -24.62 -13.44 -20.19
C GLY A 188 -25.90 -14.31 -20.11
#